data_dce86b7aaa9b0d94a7c82bfc8ed7ec25
#
_entry.id   dce86b7aaa9b0d94a7c82bfc8ed7ec25
#
_cell.length_a   1.000
_cell.length_b   1.000
_cell.length_c   1.000
_cell.angle_alpha   90.00
_cell.angle_beta   90.00
_cell.angle_gamma   90.00
#
_symmetry.space_group_name_H-M   'P 1'
#
loop_
_entity.id
_entity.type
_entity.pdbx_description
1 polymer ?
#
loop_
_entity_poly.entity_id
_entity_poly.type
_entity_poly.pdbx_seq_one_letter_code
_entity_poly.pdbx_strand_id
1 'polypeptide(L)'
;CVDWMQGESDEDWSGLREGMYESRMRQYQRQITSDIIARTGQNEPPIIAITQLGYVNDGHTAFTGQYARLSATKLHNHGQFRCVNTLYQYDFISDGLHLTCAGQNRRGAAVARAIIQEWFTSGWYGMVPTGFVWNSPTQIQINVPAYTNLVLDTTTINTSGLANYGFSYTDETGAPPAISSIAISSDGKGVLINLASAPTGRFGRVSYATVENALQSGATVKPSGRTLGARGCVRSSAGITWAYDTSVTLYDWLPAFRINVF
;
A
#
# COMPACT_ATOMS: atom_id res chain seq x y z
N CYS A 1 -14.90 -0.83 -15.88
CA CYS A 1 -14.05 -0.61 -14.69
C CYS A 1 -14.60 0.51 -13.84
N VAL A 2 -14.46 0.40 -12.52
CA VAL A 2 -14.73 1.46 -11.54
C VAL A 2 -13.41 1.88 -10.93
N ASP A 3 -13.03 3.14 -11.04
CA ASP A 3 -11.87 3.73 -10.35
C ASP A 3 -12.33 4.21 -8.96
N TRP A 4 -11.81 3.57 -7.92
CA TRP A 4 -12.18 3.82 -6.53
C TRP A 4 -11.05 4.45 -5.73
N MET A 5 -11.27 5.69 -5.29
CA MET A 5 -10.38 6.42 -4.40
C MET A 5 -11.22 7.15 -3.36
N GLN A 6 -11.51 6.50 -2.24
CA GLN A 6 -12.37 7.01 -1.18
C GLN A 6 -12.04 6.28 0.13
N GLY A 7 -12.29 6.92 1.26
CA GLY A 7 -12.17 6.32 2.59
C GLY A 7 -11.47 7.22 3.60
N GLU A 8 -11.04 8.42 3.20
CA GLU A 8 -10.35 9.36 4.09
C GLU A 8 -11.24 9.74 5.27
N SER A 9 -12.50 10.08 5.01
CA SER A 9 -13.47 10.37 6.07
C SER A 9 -13.87 9.13 6.88
N ASP A 10 -13.80 7.93 6.28
CA ASP A 10 -14.02 6.69 7.02
C ASP A 10 -12.87 6.39 7.97
N GLU A 11 -11.62 6.72 7.60
CA GLU A 11 -10.47 6.59 8.51
C GLU A 11 -10.59 7.47 9.75
N ASP A 12 -11.23 8.62 9.62
CA ASP A 12 -11.45 9.54 10.74
C ASP A 12 -12.63 9.11 11.62
N TRP A 13 -13.45 8.18 11.16
CA TRP A 13 -14.59 7.73 11.95
C TRP A 13 -14.16 6.76 13.05
N SER A 14 -14.30 7.20 14.30
CA SER A 14 -13.96 6.39 15.49
C SER A 14 -14.74 5.08 15.63
N GLY A 15 -15.85 4.93 14.90
CA GLY A 15 -16.67 3.71 14.83
C GLY A 15 -16.15 2.66 13.85
N LEU A 16 -15.21 2.99 12.97
CA LEU A 16 -14.67 2.03 12.02
C LEU A 16 -13.91 0.90 12.75
N ARG A 17 -14.18 -0.33 12.36
CA ARG A 17 -13.53 -1.53 12.90
C ARG A 17 -12.94 -2.36 11.79
N GLU A 18 -12.00 -3.24 12.14
CA GLU A 18 -11.40 -4.19 11.21
C GLU A 18 -12.47 -5.00 10.48
N GLY A 19 -12.33 -5.12 9.17
CA GLY A 19 -13.25 -5.85 8.30
C GLY A 19 -14.54 -5.08 7.91
N MET A 20 -14.86 -3.97 8.56
CA MET A 20 -16.09 -3.23 8.23
C MET A 20 -16.01 -2.59 6.84
N TYR A 21 -14.90 -1.94 6.54
CA TYR A 21 -14.71 -1.30 5.23
C TYR A 21 -14.70 -2.33 4.10
N GLU A 22 -13.97 -3.43 4.27
CA GLU A 22 -13.96 -4.54 3.32
C GLU A 22 -15.36 -5.13 3.10
N SER A 23 -16.13 -5.30 4.16
CA SER A 23 -17.52 -5.80 4.07
C SER A 23 -18.40 -4.87 3.24
N ARG A 24 -18.33 -3.57 3.47
CA ARG A 24 -19.07 -2.54 2.71
C ARG A 24 -18.63 -2.50 1.24
N MET A 25 -17.34 -2.58 0.98
CA MET A 25 -16.81 -2.65 -0.38
C MET A 25 -17.33 -3.88 -1.14
N ARG A 26 -17.39 -5.04 -0.49
CA ARG A 26 -17.96 -6.27 -1.10
C ARG A 26 -19.46 -6.12 -1.36
N GLN A 27 -20.19 -5.45 -0.48
CA GLN A 27 -21.61 -5.13 -0.72
C GLN A 27 -21.76 -4.19 -1.91
N TYR A 28 -20.96 -3.12 -1.97
CA TYR A 28 -20.93 -2.19 -3.09
C TYR A 28 -20.59 -2.90 -4.42
N GLN A 29 -19.58 -3.78 -4.43
CA GLN A 29 -19.25 -4.56 -5.61
C GLN A 29 -20.43 -5.37 -6.13
N ARG A 30 -21.14 -6.08 -5.25
CA ARG A 30 -22.31 -6.87 -5.67
C ARG A 30 -23.40 -5.98 -6.27
N GLN A 31 -23.68 -4.86 -5.64
CA GLN A 31 -24.71 -3.93 -6.08
C GLN A 31 -24.36 -3.32 -7.45
N ILE A 32 -23.17 -2.72 -7.58
CA ILE A 32 -22.78 -2.09 -8.84
C ILE A 32 -22.62 -3.08 -9.98
N THR A 33 -22.19 -4.31 -9.68
CA THR A 33 -22.12 -5.39 -10.68
C THR A 33 -23.53 -5.72 -11.21
N SER A 34 -24.50 -5.90 -10.32
CA SER A 34 -25.89 -6.15 -10.69
C SER A 34 -26.47 -5.03 -11.56
N ASP A 35 -26.25 -3.78 -11.12
CA ASP A 35 -26.78 -2.60 -11.82
C ASP A 35 -26.14 -2.41 -13.21
N ILE A 36 -24.84 -2.62 -13.34
CA ILE A 36 -24.13 -2.49 -14.62
C ILE A 36 -24.56 -3.60 -15.57
N ILE A 37 -24.58 -4.86 -15.12
CA ILE A 37 -24.99 -6.00 -15.98
C ILE A 37 -26.43 -5.82 -16.46
N ALA A 38 -27.34 -5.42 -15.56
CA ALA A 38 -28.73 -5.19 -15.91
C ALA A 38 -28.94 -4.09 -16.97
N ARG A 39 -28.07 -3.05 -16.95
CA ARG A 39 -28.16 -1.91 -17.87
C ARG A 39 -27.43 -2.11 -19.19
N THR A 40 -26.31 -2.81 -19.17
CA THR A 40 -25.43 -2.94 -20.34
C THR A 40 -25.56 -4.27 -21.06
N GLY A 41 -26.10 -5.30 -20.39
CA GLY A 41 -26.16 -6.66 -20.91
C GLY A 41 -24.78 -7.35 -20.98
N GLN A 42 -23.72 -6.76 -20.42
CA GLN A 42 -22.40 -7.39 -20.40
C GLN A 42 -22.41 -8.66 -19.53
N ASN A 43 -21.60 -9.66 -19.90
CA ASN A 43 -21.50 -10.91 -19.14
C ASN A 43 -20.50 -10.82 -17.98
N GLU A 44 -19.48 -9.97 -18.11
CA GLU A 44 -18.41 -9.88 -17.15
C GLU A 44 -18.65 -8.76 -16.12
N PRO A 45 -18.42 -9.03 -14.83
CA PRO A 45 -18.52 -8.02 -13.78
C PRO A 45 -17.43 -6.96 -13.96
N PRO A 46 -17.71 -5.69 -13.60
CA PRO A 46 -16.72 -4.64 -13.70
C PRO A 46 -15.61 -4.83 -12.66
N ILE A 47 -14.36 -4.60 -13.07
CA ILE A 47 -13.23 -4.49 -12.14
C ILE A 47 -13.41 -3.22 -11.30
N ILE A 48 -13.10 -3.32 -10.01
CA ILE A 48 -12.98 -2.19 -9.08
C ILE A 48 -11.49 -1.97 -8.83
N ALA A 49 -10.94 -0.95 -9.48
CA ALA A 49 -9.56 -0.53 -9.36
C ALA A 49 -9.42 0.38 -8.13
N ILE A 50 -8.80 -0.11 -7.06
CA ILE A 50 -8.66 0.63 -5.80
C ILE A 50 -7.30 1.32 -5.79
N THR A 51 -7.29 2.64 -5.69
CA THR A 51 -6.12 3.40 -5.27
C THR A 51 -6.09 3.41 -3.74
N GLN A 52 -5.01 2.85 -3.16
CA GLN A 52 -4.82 2.88 -1.71
C GLN A 52 -4.59 4.31 -1.24
N LEU A 53 -5.34 4.70 -0.23
CA LEU A 53 -5.28 6.04 0.36
C LEU A 53 -3.88 6.39 0.87
N GLY A 54 -3.56 7.67 0.86
CA GLY A 54 -2.60 8.24 1.78
C GLY A 54 -3.10 8.05 3.20
N TYR A 55 -2.28 8.35 4.19
CA TYR A 55 -2.76 8.36 5.57
C TYR A 55 -3.39 9.72 5.87
N VAL A 56 -4.60 9.69 6.38
CA VAL A 56 -5.29 10.86 6.90
C VAL A 56 -5.61 10.58 8.37
N ASN A 57 -5.13 11.46 9.23
CA ASN A 57 -5.56 11.56 10.61
C ASN A 57 -5.69 13.03 10.96
N ASP A 58 -6.87 13.47 11.29
CA ASP A 58 -7.17 14.86 11.60
C ASP A 58 -6.99 15.22 13.08
N GLY A 59 -6.33 14.39 13.86
CA GLY A 59 -6.05 14.63 15.28
C GLY A 59 -6.55 13.55 16.21
N HIS A 60 -7.12 12.48 15.74
CA HIS A 60 -7.47 11.31 16.55
C HIS A 60 -6.20 10.49 16.87
N THR A 61 -5.42 10.97 17.83
CA THR A 61 -4.11 10.43 18.23
C THR A 61 -4.13 8.98 18.72
N ALA A 62 -5.30 8.42 18.97
CA ALA A 62 -5.46 7.04 19.46
C ALA A 62 -5.83 6.03 18.36
N PHE A 63 -6.05 6.44 17.11
CA PHE A 63 -6.60 5.57 16.10
C PHE A 63 -5.52 5.03 15.16
N THR A 64 -5.06 3.82 15.41
CA THR A 64 -4.02 3.15 14.64
C THR A 64 -4.56 2.12 13.64
N GLY A 65 -5.88 2.04 13.46
CA GLY A 65 -6.53 1.00 12.66
C GLY A 65 -6.13 1.03 11.19
N GLN A 66 -6.19 2.20 10.56
CA GLN A 66 -5.97 2.39 9.12
C GLN A 66 -6.78 1.39 8.28
N TYR A 67 -8.02 1.12 8.70
CA TYR A 67 -8.81 0.00 8.17
C TYR A 67 -9.27 0.24 6.73
N ALA A 68 -9.69 1.47 6.38
CA ALA A 68 -10.05 1.79 5.00
C ALA A 68 -8.82 1.74 4.09
N ARG A 69 -7.70 2.33 4.52
CA ARG A 69 -6.43 2.32 3.77
C ARG A 69 -5.93 0.90 3.52
N LEU A 70 -5.83 0.07 4.56
CA LEU A 70 -5.30 -1.29 4.46
C LEU A 70 -6.26 -2.25 3.76
N SER A 71 -7.54 -1.91 3.65
CA SER A 71 -8.51 -2.71 2.91
C SER A 71 -8.17 -2.86 1.43
N ALA A 72 -7.48 -1.89 0.82
CA ALA A 72 -7.04 -1.97 -0.57
C ALA A 72 -6.17 -3.20 -0.84
N THR A 73 -5.22 -3.49 0.05
CA THR A 73 -4.36 -4.68 -0.06
C THR A 73 -5.09 -5.96 0.34
N LYS A 74 -5.95 -5.91 1.36
CA LYS A 74 -6.75 -7.06 1.80
C LYS A 74 -7.80 -7.49 0.76
N LEU A 75 -8.33 -6.55 -0.02
CA LEU A 75 -9.29 -6.84 -1.08
C LEU A 75 -8.63 -7.25 -2.40
N HIS A 76 -7.35 -6.97 -2.60
CA HIS A 76 -6.65 -7.30 -3.85
C HIS A 76 -6.84 -8.78 -4.22
N ASN A 77 -7.23 -9.03 -5.48
CA ASN A 77 -7.55 -10.36 -6.02
C ASN A 77 -8.71 -11.12 -5.33
N HIS A 78 -9.48 -10.44 -4.47
CA HIS A 78 -10.74 -10.98 -3.98
C HIS A 78 -11.90 -10.53 -4.89
N GLY A 79 -12.36 -11.42 -5.77
CA GLY A 79 -13.35 -11.09 -6.80
C GLY A 79 -12.79 -10.07 -7.79
N GLN A 80 -13.52 -8.99 -8.01
CA GLN A 80 -13.17 -7.97 -9.00
C GLN A 80 -12.30 -6.82 -8.46
N PHE A 81 -11.82 -6.92 -7.23
CA PHE A 81 -10.97 -5.87 -6.65
C PHE A 81 -9.52 -5.99 -7.10
N ARG A 82 -8.93 -4.85 -7.49
CA ARG A 82 -7.50 -4.71 -7.78
C ARG A 82 -6.95 -3.49 -7.06
N CYS A 83 -5.99 -3.69 -6.17
CA CYS A 83 -5.18 -2.59 -5.66
C CYS A 83 -4.22 -2.16 -6.78
N VAL A 84 -4.43 -0.98 -7.33
CA VAL A 84 -3.74 -0.54 -8.54
C VAL A 84 -2.68 0.52 -8.28
N ASN A 85 -2.74 1.17 -7.12
CA ASN A 85 -1.85 2.27 -6.81
C ASN A 85 -1.86 2.59 -5.31
N THR A 86 -0.90 3.40 -4.86
CA THR A 86 -0.85 3.94 -3.50
C THR A 86 -0.53 5.42 -3.53
N LEU A 87 -1.23 6.22 -2.72
CA LEU A 87 -1.12 7.68 -2.78
C LEU A 87 0.16 8.23 -2.15
N TYR A 88 0.83 7.54 -1.26
CA TYR A 88 2.01 8.07 -0.57
C TYR A 88 3.18 8.43 -1.50
N GLN A 89 3.18 7.96 -2.75
CA GLN A 89 4.21 8.28 -3.74
C GLN A 89 4.06 9.66 -4.39
N TYR A 90 2.93 10.33 -4.17
CA TYR A 90 2.61 11.60 -4.81
C TYR A 90 2.77 12.80 -3.87
N ASP A 91 2.77 13.99 -4.47
CA ASP A 91 2.71 15.25 -3.73
C ASP A 91 1.26 15.62 -3.42
N PHE A 92 1.05 16.09 -2.21
CA PHE A 92 -0.21 16.64 -1.74
C PHE A 92 -0.14 18.16 -1.74
N ILE A 93 -1.29 18.82 -1.86
CA ILE A 93 -1.40 20.27 -1.61
C ILE A 93 -1.29 20.54 -0.10
N SER A 94 -1.33 21.81 0.29
CA SER A 94 -1.08 22.24 1.68
C SER A 94 -2.04 21.69 2.72
N ASP A 95 -3.20 21.15 2.32
CA ASP A 95 -4.14 20.54 3.24
C ASP A 95 -3.72 19.11 3.68
N GLY A 96 -2.74 18.52 2.98
CA GLY A 96 -2.22 17.18 3.27
C GLY A 96 -3.20 16.03 2.96
N LEU A 97 -4.31 16.34 2.28
CA LEU A 97 -5.38 15.42 1.94
C LEU A 97 -5.52 15.24 0.43
N HIS A 98 -5.55 16.33 -0.31
CA HIS A 98 -5.74 16.30 -1.75
C HIS A 98 -4.41 16.29 -2.49
N LEU A 99 -4.35 15.51 -3.56
CA LEU A 99 -3.18 15.48 -4.45
C LEU A 99 -3.06 16.81 -5.22
N THR A 100 -1.83 17.16 -5.59
CA THR A 100 -1.60 18.21 -6.61
C THR A 100 -2.21 17.80 -7.95
N CYS A 101 -2.44 18.76 -8.85
CA CYS A 101 -2.91 18.45 -10.22
C CYS A 101 -2.00 17.44 -10.94
N ALA A 102 -0.68 17.59 -10.81
CA ALA A 102 0.29 16.66 -11.37
C ALA A 102 0.16 15.27 -10.71
N GLY A 103 -0.07 15.21 -9.39
CA GLY A 103 -0.31 13.97 -8.66
C GLY A 103 -1.57 13.24 -9.15
N GLN A 104 -2.68 13.95 -9.36
CA GLN A 104 -3.92 13.39 -9.89
C GLN A 104 -3.74 12.83 -11.30
N ASN A 105 -3.06 13.56 -12.18
CA ASN A 105 -2.79 13.10 -13.54
C ASN A 105 -1.91 11.83 -13.56
N ARG A 106 -0.85 11.80 -12.75
CA ARG A 106 0.02 10.62 -12.62
C ARG A 106 -0.72 9.44 -12.02
N ARG A 107 -1.58 9.67 -11.04
CA ARG A 107 -2.47 8.63 -10.49
C ARG A 107 -3.37 8.04 -11.57
N GLY A 108 -4.04 8.89 -12.35
CA GLY A 108 -4.89 8.44 -13.47
C GLY A 108 -4.13 7.59 -14.48
N ALA A 109 -2.90 7.98 -14.85
CA ALA A 109 -2.04 7.20 -15.74
C ALA A 109 -1.65 5.84 -15.14
N ALA A 110 -1.33 5.78 -13.85
CA ALA A 110 -1.03 4.50 -13.17
C ALA A 110 -2.24 3.58 -13.11
N VAL A 111 -3.44 4.12 -12.84
CA VAL A 111 -4.70 3.35 -12.87
C VAL A 111 -4.98 2.83 -14.28
N ALA A 112 -4.86 3.66 -15.31
CA ALA A 112 -5.05 3.24 -16.71
C ALA A 112 -4.09 2.11 -17.10
N ARG A 113 -2.81 2.23 -16.72
CA ARG A 113 -1.81 1.18 -16.93
C ARG A 113 -2.21 -0.14 -16.27
N ALA A 114 -2.64 -0.10 -15.02
CA ALA A 114 -3.06 -1.29 -14.29
C ALA A 114 -4.26 -1.99 -14.97
N ILE A 115 -5.23 -1.21 -15.45
CA ILE A 115 -6.39 -1.72 -16.18
C ILE A 115 -5.99 -2.35 -17.51
N ILE A 116 -5.10 -1.71 -18.27
CA ILE A 116 -4.58 -2.25 -19.53
C ILE A 116 -3.84 -3.56 -19.25
N GLN A 117 -3.00 -3.60 -18.23
CA GLN A 117 -2.28 -4.81 -17.84
C GLN A 117 -3.22 -5.94 -17.44
N GLU A 118 -4.27 -5.65 -16.67
CA GLU A 118 -5.26 -6.63 -16.24
C GLU A 118 -6.04 -7.23 -17.41
N TRP A 119 -6.45 -6.44 -18.38
CA TRP A 119 -7.32 -6.89 -19.45
C TRP A 119 -6.62 -7.46 -20.67
N PHE A 120 -5.41 -6.97 -20.96
CA PHE A 120 -4.75 -7.26 -22.23
C PHE A 120 -3.43 -8.04 -22.10
N THR A 121 -3.05 -8.41 -20.87
CA THR A 121 -1.81 -9.16 -20.61
C THR A 121 -2.01 -10.29 -19.59
N SER A 122 -1.01 -10.55 -18.76
CA SER A 122 -1.01 -11.62 -17.76
C SER A 122 -1.76 -11.30 -16.45
N GLY A 123 -2.45 -10.17 -16.38
CA GLY A 123 -3.13 -9.69 -15.19
C GLY A 123 -2.33 -8.65 -14.40
N TRP A 124 -2.97 -8.02 -13.43
CA TRP A 124 -2.38 -7.01 -12.56
C TRP A 124 -1.99 -7.58 -11.19
N TYR A 125 -0.70 -7.56 -10.85
CA TYR A 125 -0.19 -8.10 -9.58
C TYR A 125 -0.26 -7.09 -8.41
N GLY A 126 -0.32 -5.78 -8.69
CA GLY A 126 -0.47 -4.71 -7.69
C GLY A 126 0.67 -4.55 -6.70
N MET A 127 1.76 -5.32 -6.84
CA MET A 127 2.84 -5.42 -5.84
C MET A 127 2.36 -5.71 -4.41
N VAL A 128 1.14 -6.23 -4.26
CA VAL A 128 0.59 -6.60 -2.96
C VAL A 128 1.28 -7.87 -2.47
N PRO A 129 1.83 -7.88 -1.24
CA PRO A 129 2.52 -9.06 -0.73
C PRO A 129 1.64 -10.30 -0.74
N THR A 130 2.20 -11.43 -1.13
CA THR A 130 1.50 -12.73 -1.20
C THR A 130 1.76 -13.61 0.01
N GLY A 131 2.70 -13.23 0.87
CA GLY A 131 3.04 -13.98 2.07
C GLY A 131 4.43 -13.68 2.58
N PHE A 132 4.88 -14.49 3.51
CA PHE A 132 6.19 -14.37 4.12
C PHE A 132 6.85 -15.73 4.32
N VAL A 133 8.17 -15.71 4.55
CA VAL A 133 8.96 -16.89 4.95
C VAL A 133 9.97 -16.44 6.01
N TRP A 134 10.16 -17.24 7.05
CA TRP A 134 11.29 -17.11 7.95
C TRP A 134 12.49 -17.87 7.34
N ASN A 135 13.47 -17.14 6.83
CA ASN A 135 14.73 -17.72 6.30
C ASN A 135 15.67 -18.15 7.44
N SER A 136 15.56 -17.52 8.59
CA SER A 136 16.27 -17.85 9.83
C SER A 136 15.49 -17.30 11.04
N PRO A 137 15.88 -17.61 12.29
CA PRO A 137 15.22 -17.06 13.47
C PRO A 137 15.25 -15.51 13.55
N THR A 138 16.09 -14.85 12.76
CA THR A 138 16.23 -13.39 12.75
C THR A 138 15.98 -12.75 11.38
N GLN A 139 15.54 -13.53 10.37
CA GLN A 139 15.30 -12.98 9.04
C GLN A 139 13.93 -13.38 8.50
N ILE A 140 13.11 -12.39 8.21
CA ILE A 140 11.81 -12.54 7.55
C ILE A 140 11.96 -12.07 6.11
N GLN A 141 11.46 -12.85 5.16
CA GLN A 141 11.29 -12.42 3.78
C GLN A 141 9.80 -12.19 3.51
N ILE A 142 9.46 -11.00 3.03
CA ILE A 142 8.12 -10.68 2.49
C ILE A 142 8.16 -10.88 0.98
N ASN A 143 7.31 -11.77 0.47
CA ASN A 143 7.23 -12.07 -0.96
C ASN A 143 6.32 -11.06 -1.66
N VAL A 144 6.82 -10.42 -2.71
CA VAL A 144 6.12 -9.37 -3.46
C VAL A 144 6.09 -9.73 -4.93
N PRO A 145 4.92 -10.02 -5.52
CA PRO A 145 4.82 -10.22 -6.95
C PRO A 145 5.05 -8.88 -7.67
N ALA A 146 6.01 -8.86 -8.54
CA ALA A 146 6.36 -7.66 -9.33
C ALA A 146 6.80 -8.06 -10.74
N TYR A 147 6.49 -7.23 -11.74
CA TYR A 147 6.89 -7.47 -13.14
C TYR A 147 8.39 -7.35 -13.33
N THR A 148 9.03 -6.48 -12.56
CA THR A 148 10.49 -6.27 -12.57
C THR A 148 11.05 -6.48 -11.16
N ASN A 149 12.36 -6.39 -11.00
CA ASN A 149 12.96 -6.48 -9.67
C ASN A 149 12.50 -5.32 -8.79
N LEU A 150 12.51 -5.54 -7.48
CA LEU A 150 12.28 -4.51 -6.48
C LEU A 150 13.55 -3.67 -6.27
N VAL A 151 13.37 -2.43 -5.89
CA VAL A 151 14.44 -1.53 -5.43
C VAL A 151 13.98 -0.72 -4.23
N LEU A 152 14.93 -0.28 -3.41
CA LEU A 152 14.73 0.73 -2.37
C LEU A 152 15.02 2.11 -2.98
N ASP A 153 13.98 2.90 -3.22
CA ASP A 153 14.10 4.24 -3.78
C ASP A 153 14.14 5.28 -2.66
N THR A 154 15.33 5.77 -2.38
CA THR A 154 15.59 6.82 -1.38
C THR A 154 15.76 8.21 -2.00
N THR A 155 15.52 8.33 -3.29
CA THR A 155 15.61 9.59 -4.02
C THR A 155 14.24 10.22 -4.28
N THR A 156 13.26 9.41 -4.69
CA THR A 156 11.88 9.87 -4.88
C THR A 156 11.17 10.05 -3.54
N ILE A 157 11.38 9.12 -2.60
CA ILE A 157 10.83 9.19 -1.26
C ILE A 157 11.86 9.82 -0.32
N ASN A 158 11.46 10.88 0.36
CA ASN A 158 12.30 11.46 1.41
C ASN A 158 12.41 10.50 2.60
N THR A 159 13.61 10.06 2.90
CA THR A 159 13.89 9.12 4.00
C THR A 159 14.13 9.81 5.34
N SER A 160 14.21 11.14 5.37
CA SER A 160 14.35 11.89 6.62
C SER A 160 13.17 11.59 7.56
N GLY A 161 13.47 11.13 8.76
CA GLY A 161 12.45 10.70 9.73
C GLY A 161 11.66 9.45 9.30
N LEU A 162 12.18 8.64 8.39
CA LEU A 162 11.59 7.36 8.00
C LEU A 162 12.49 6.21 8.45
N ALA A 163 12.09 5.51 9.52
CA ALA A 163 12.83 4.35 9.99
C ALA A 163 12.68 3.16 9.03
N ASN A 164 13.75 2.41 8.83
CA ASN A 164 13.75 1.11 8.15
C ASN A 164 13.05 1.11 6.79
N TYR A 165 13.20 2.19 6.00
CA TYR A 165 12.55 2.34 4.68
C TYR A 165 11.03 2.18 4.69
N GLY A 166 10.40 2.40 5.84
CA GLY A 166 8.95 2.27 6.04
C GLY A 166 8.50 0.94 6.64
N PHE A 167 9.40 0.05 7.03
CA PHE A 167 9.07 -1.20 7.72
C PHE A 167 9.09 -1.05 9.24
N SER A 168 8.22 -1.79 9.92
CA SER A 168 8.26 -2.02 11.36
C SER A 168 7.96 -3.48 11.68
N TYR A 169 8.51 -3.94 12.79
CA TYR A 169 8.19 -5.21 13.40
C TYR A 169 7.64 -4.96 14.81
N THR A 170 6.58 -5.65 15.15
CA THR A 170 5.97 -5.61 16.51
C THR A 170 5.59 -7.01 16.92
N ASP A 171 5.52 -7.27 18.22
CA ASP A 171 4.96 -8.46 18.81
C ASP A 171 4.19 -8.14 20.10
N GLU A 172 3.62 -9.15 20.76
CA GLU A 172 2.81 -8.98 21.97
C GLU A 172 3.65 -8.73 23.24
N THR A 173 4.98 -8.86 23.16
CA THR A 173 5.85 -8.67 24.35
C THR A 173 5.96 -7.20 24.76
N GLY A 174 5.63 -6.28 23.86
CA GLY A 174 5.83 -4.84 24.06
C GLY A 174 7.29 -4.40 23.95
N ALA A 175 8.22 -5.33 23.73
CA ALA A 175 9.65 -5.07 23.52
C ALA A 175 10.18 -5.91 22.34
N PRO A 176 9.62 -5.73 21.14
CA PRO A 176 10.01 -6.51 19.96
C PRO A 176 11.48 -6.23 19.60
N PRO A 177 12.19 -7.21 18.99
CA PRO A 177 13.53 -6.96 18.49
C PRO A 177 13.51 -5.86 17.43
N ALA A 178 14.50 -4.98 17.47
CA ALA A 178 14.65 -3.93 16.48
C ALA A 178 14.97 -4.54 15.10
N ILE A 179 14.53 -3.87 14.03
CA ILE A 179 15.01 -4.16 12.67
C ILE A 179 16.46 -3.65 12.57
N SER A 180 17.39 -4.53 12.24
CA SER A 180 18.80 -4.20 12.06
C SER A 180 19.14 -3.77 10.63
N SER A 181 18.45 -4.33 9.64
CA SER A 181 18.57 -3.92 8.23
C SER A 181 17.40 -4.38 7.36
N ILE A 182 17.23 -3.69 6.24
CA ILE A 182 16.30 -4.05 5.15
C ILE A 182 17.12 -4.22 3.87
N ALA A 183 16.84 -5.27 3.12
CA ALA A 183 17.45 -5.53 1.82
C ALA A 183 16.42 -6.10 0.82
N ILE A 184 16.74 -6.05 -0.46
CA ILE A 184 16.01 -6.80 -1.48
C ILE A 184 16.63 -8.18 -1.60
N SER A 185 15.80 -9.22 -1.74
CA SER A 185 16.27 -10.60 -1.94
C SER A 185 17.06 -10.74 -3.24
N SER A 186 17.90 -11.75 -3.34
CA SER A 186 18.79 -11.96 -4.51
C SER A 186 18.04 -12.20 -5.81
N ASP A 187 16.83 -12.73 -5.76
CA ASP A 187 15.91 -12.89 -6.90
C ASP A 187 15.17 -11.61 -7.28
N GLY A 188 15.30 -10.55 -6.48
CA GLY A 188 14.64 -9.27 -6.69
C GLY A 188 13.12 -9.29 -6.42
N LYS A 189 12.56 -10.35 -5.82
CA LYS A 189 11.11 -10.54 -5.64
C LYS A 189 10.66 -10.55 -4.18
N GLY A 190 11.57 -10.33 -3.27
CA GLY A 190 11.29 -10.27 -1.84
C GLY A 190 11.97 -9.11 -1.15
N VAL A 191 11.44 -8.75 0.01
CA VAL A 191 12.09 -7.82 0.94
C VAL A 191 12.54 -8.61 2.15
N LEU A 192 13.84 -8.56 2.44
CA LEU A 192 14.46 -9.18 3.60
C LEU A 192 14.46 -8.20 4.76
N ILE A 193 13.87 -8.62 5.87
CA ILE A 193 13.81 -7.88 7.13
C ILE A 193 14.70 -8.63 8.12
N ASN A 194 15.83 -8.05 8.47
CA ASN A 194 16.75 -8.61 9.45
C ASN A 194 16.44 -8.00 10.82
N LEU A 195 16.21 -8.84 11.81
CA LEU A 195 16.02 -8.46 13.20
C LEU A 195 17.34 -8.54 13.96
N ALA A 196 17.52 -7.70 14.96
CA ALA A 196 18.73 -7.67 15.80
C ALA A 196 18.87 -8.93 16.68
N SER A 197 17.75 -9.58 17.01
CA SER A 197 17.71 -10.87 17.73
C SER A 197 16.47 -11.65 17.33
N ALA A 198 16.43 -12.92 17.65
CA ALA A 198 15.23 -13.73 17.46
C ALA A 198 14.09 -13.20 18.36
N PRO A 199 12.85 -13.07 17.84
CA PRO A 199 11.71 -12.71 18.65
C PRO A 199 11.45 -13.72 19.76
N THR A 200 10.99 -13.27 20.90
CA THR A 200 10.52 -14.11 21.99
C THR A 200 8.99 -14.18 22.06
N GLY A 201 8.32 -13.25 21.38
CA GLY A 201 6.87 -13.20 21.24
C GLY A 201 6.37 -14.22 20.20
N ARG A 202 5.09 -14.60 20.34
CA ARG A 202 4.42 -15.58 19.45
C ARG A 202 3.68 -14.93 18.30
N PHE A 203 3.28 -13.67 18.45
CA PHE A 203 2.40 -12.96 17.49
C PHE A 203 3.15 -11.80 16.84
N GLY A 204 4.17 -12.16 16.06
CA GLY A 204 4.91 -11.17 15.27
C GLY A 204 4.06 -10.55 14.17
N ARG A 205 4.27 -9.26 13.91
CA ARG A 205 3.64 -8.53 12.81
C ARG A 205 4.64 -7.63 12.11
N VAL A 206 4.71 -7.77 10.80
CA VAL A 206 5.39 -6.82 9.92
C VAL A 206 4.38 -5.84 9.37
N SER A 207 4.70 -4.54 9.48
CA SER A 207 3.92 -3.47 8.86
C SER A 207 4.81 -2.66 7.92
N TYR A 208 4.25 -2.12 6.85
CA TYR A 208 4.95 -1.30 5.87
C TYR A 208 4.14 -0.07 5.49
N ALA A 209 4.81 1.08 5.43
CA ALA A 209 4.23 2.38 5.06
C ALA A 209 3.00 2.75 5.92
N THR A 210 2.97 2.32 7.17
CA THR A 210 1.88 2.54 8.12
C THR A 210 2.19 3.68 9.08
N VAL A 211 1.19 4.10 9.84
CA VAL A 211 1.36 5.17 10.84
C VAL A 211 2.35 4.81 11.93
N GLU A 212 2.46 3.53 12.27
CA GLU A 212 3.43 3.06 13.27
C GLU A 212 4.86 3.44 12.87
N ASN A 213 5.19 3.35 11.60
CA ASN A 213 6.50 3.76 11.07
C ASN A 213 6.72 5.27 11.18
N ALA A 214 5.70 6.07 10.87
CA ALA A 214 5.78 7.51 10.99
C ALA A 214 5.95 7.94 12.45
N LEU A 215 5.20 7.34 13.38
CA LEU A 215 5.29 7.64 14.81
C LEU A 215 6.63 7.23 15.44
N GLN A 216 7.19 6.08 15.05
CA GLN A 216 8.51 5.63 15.51
C GLN A 216 9.63 6.59 15.14
N SER A 217 9.49 7.32 14.07
CA SER A 217 10.46 8.31 13.61
C SER A 217 10.24 9.71 14.17
N GLY A 218 9.25 9.91 15.06
CA GLY A 218 8.86 11.23 15.56
C GLY A 218 8.27 12.16 14.48
N ALA A 219 7.94 11.61 13.32
CA ALA A 219 7.33 12.38 12.25
C ALA A 219 5.87 12.71 12.56
N THR A 220 5.41 13.85 12.09
CA THR A 220 3.98 14.15 12.06
C THR A 220 3.27 13.17 11.14
N VAL A 221 2.10 12.72 11.54
CA VAL A 221 1.34 11.70 10.80
C VAL A 221 0.68 12.30 9.56
N LYS A 222 0.56 13.61 9.49
CA LYS A 222 0.08 14.40 8.36
C LYS A 222 1.19 15.31 7.81
N PRO A 223 1.10 15.65 6.55
CA PRO A 223 0.36 15.01 5.46
C PRO A 223 1.01 13.69 5.05
N SER A 224 0.21 12.77 4.49
CA SER A 224 0.75 11.57 3.85
C SER A 224 1.26 11.93 2.46
N GLY A 225 2.44 11.46 2.10
CA GLY A 225 3.01 11.73 0.79
C GLY A 225 4.48 11.33 0.73
N ARG A 226 5.14 11.63 -0.39
CA ARG A 226 6.54 11.22 -0.58
C ARG A 226 7.53 11.94 0.35
N THR A 227 7.13 13.01 1.00
CA THR A 227 8.02 13.83 1.86
C THR A 227 7.75 13.68 3.33
N LEU A 228 6.52 13.38 3.74
CA LEU A 228 6.07 13.34 5.12
C LEU A 228 5.08 12.19 5.35
N GLY A 229 4.83 11.87 6.62
CA GLY A 229 3.81 10.89 7.01
C GLY A 229 4.16 9.43 6.72
N ALA A 230 3.14 8.60 6.68
CA ALA A 230 3.25 7.16 6.51
C ALA A 230 3.55 6.80 5.06
N ARG A 231 4.78 6.43 4.76
CA ARG A 231 5.32 6.14 3.43
C ARG A 231 6.34 5.01 3.46
N GLY A 232 6.76 4.56 2.30
CA GLY A 232 7.80 3.53 2.17
C GLY A 232 8.61 3.69 0.89
N CYS A 233 9.74 3.00 0.78
CA CYS A 233 10.74 3.19 -0.28
C CYS A 233 10.78 2.06 -1.31
N VAL A 234 9.93 1.04 -1.23
CA VAL A 234 9.98 -0.10 -2.15
C VAL A 234 9.16 0.16 -3.41
N ARG A 235 9.80 0.01 -4.57
CA ARG A 235 9.13 0.09 -5.88
C ARG A 235 9.72 -0.90 -6.89
N SER A 236 9.07 -1.01 -8.05
CA SER A 236 9.62 -1.70 -9.22
C SER A 236 10.90 -1.00 -9.73
N SER A 237 11.87 -1.76 -10.22
CA SER A 237 13.11 -1.21 -10.81
C SER A 237 12.87 -0.53 -12.15
N ALA A 238 11.89 -1.01 -12.94
CA ALA A 238 11.49 -0.39 -14.19
C ALA A 238 10.06 0.17 -14.07
N GLY A 239 9.80 1.23 -14.81
CA GLY A 239 8.51 1.89 -14.93
C GLY A 239 8.21 2.23 -16.37
N ILE A 240 7.18 3.03 -16.58
CA ILE A 240 6.82 3.56 -17.91
C ILE A 240 7.04 5.08 -17.95
N THR A 241 7.49 5.58 -19.08
CA THR A 241 7.57 7.02 -19.32
C THR A 241 6.16 7.61 -19.34
N TRP A 242 5.94 8.69 -18.60
CA TRP A 242 4.65 9.36 -18.60
C TRP A 242 4.45 10.15 -19.90
N ALA A 243 3.30 9.93 -20.55
CA ALA A 243 3.04 10.48 -21.90
C ALA A 243 2.97 12.02 -21.94
N TYR A 244 2.57 12.66 -20.83
CA TYR A 244 2.46 14.14 -20.76
C TYR A 244 3.74 14.83 -20.31
N ASP A 245 4.69 14.08 -19.76
CA ASP A 245 6.00 14.59 -19.36
C ASP A 245 7.02 13.45 -19.42
N THR A 246 7.77 13.41 -20.50
CA THR A 246 8.73 12.32 -20.77
C THR A 246 9.93 12.31 -19.84
N SER A 247 10.13 13.34 -19.02
CA SER A 247 11.13 13.33 -17.95
C SER A 247 10.69 12.53 -16.71
N VAL A 248 9.40 12.16 -16.62
CA VAL A 248 8.82 11.44 -15.50
C VAL A 248 8.61 9.97 -15.84
N THR A 249 9.13 9.11 -14.99
CA THR A 249 8.86 7.66 -15.02
C THR A 249 7.86 7.30 -13.93
N LEU A 250 6.82 6.59 -14.31
CA LEU A 250 5.80 6.04 -13.40
C LEU A 250 6.19 4.62 -13.01
N TYR A 251 6.46 4.40 -11.74
CA TYR A 251 6.81 3.10 -11.17
C TYR A 251 5.63 2.49 -10.42
N ASP A 252 5.65 1.17 -10.25
CA ASP A 252 4.76 0.50 -9.32
C ASP A 252 5.39 0.55 -7.92
N TRP A 253 4.61 0.97 -6.93
CA TRP A 253 5.04 1.10 -5.55
C TRP A 253 4.36 0.08 -4.67
N LEU A 254 5.12 -0.47 -3.73
CA LEU A 254 4.60 -1.41 -2.73
C LEU A 254 3.56 -0.70 -1.86
N PRO A 255 2.28 -1.12 -1.87
CA PRO A 255 1.27 -0.49 -1.04
C PRO A 255 1.48 -0.77 0.45
N ALA A 256 0.89 0.05 1.31
CA ALA A 256 0.92 -0.18 2.74
C ALA A 256 0.21 -1.48 3.12
N PHE A 257 0.79 -2.22 4.05
CA PHE A 257 0.23 -3.50 4.51
C PHE A 257 0.58 -3.80 5.97
N ARG A 258 -0.14 -4.76 6.54
CA ARG A 258 0.19 -5.46 7.77
C ARG A 258 0.07 -6.97 7.54
N ILE A 259 1.09 -7.73 7.91
CA ILE A 259 1.13 -9.20 7.81
C ILE A 259 1.54 -9.76 9.17
N ASN A 260 0.75 -10.67 9.70
CA ASN A 260 1.13 -11.45 10.87
C ASN A 260 2.13 -12.52 10.46
N VAL A 261 3.24 -12.62 11.20
CA VAL A 261 4.40 -13.47 10.90
C VAL A 261 4.68 -14.36 12.11
N PHE A 262 4.01 -15.53 12.16
CA PHE A 262 4.11 -16.51 13.26
C PHE A 262 4.23 -17.94 12.73
#